data_97b251283c1fa9fe64891b10a323a2cc
#
_entry.id   97b251283c1fa9fe64891b10a323a2cc
#
_cell.length_a   1.000
_cell.length_b   1.000
_cell.length_c   1.000
_cell.angle_alpha   90.00
_cell.angle_beta   90.00
_cell.angle_gamma   90.00
#
_symmetry.space_group_name_H-M   'P 1'
#
loop_
_entity.id
_entity.type
_entity.pdbx_description
1 polymer ?
#
loop_
_entity_poly.entity_id
_entity_poly.type
_entity_poly.pdbx_seq_one_letter_code
_entity_poly.pdbx_strand_id
1 'polypeptide(L)'
;MLYAISWKGVPSVRNTATERFLKTGGRPPEGIKMLGRWHDIGKISGTAIAETNDPTLMAKWALEWNNLFEMDVRPVITDEQAGPLMAQIGKQ
;
A
#
# COMPACT_ATOMS: atom_id res chain seq x y z
N MET A 1 5.58 -8.76 -8.32
CA MET A 1 5.96 -8.62 -6.89
C MET A 1 4.83 -7.97 -6.11
N LEU A 2 4.61 -8.46 -4.93
CA LEU A 2 3.53 -8.01 -4.04
C LEU A 2 4.02 -6.97 -3.06
N TYR A 3 3.20 -5.95 -2.81
CA TYR A 3 3.50 -4.88 -1.86
C TYR A 3 2.34 -4.67 -0.91
N ALA A 4 2.67 -4.40 0.34
CA ALA A 4 1.73 -3.89 1.34
C ALA A 4 1.98 -2.40 1.50
N ILE A 5 0.93 -1.61 1.36
CA ILE A 5 0.97 -0.17 1.48
C ILE A 5 0.13 0.24 2.68
N SER A 6 0.69 1.02 3.58
CA SER A 6 -0.06 1.61 4.68
C SER A 6 0.11 3.12 4.63
N TRP A 7 -0.96 3.85 4.95
CA TRP A 7 -0.91 5.30 5.03
C TRP A 7 -1.49 5.75 6.36
N LYS A 8 -0.98 6.86 6.84
CA LYS A 8 -1.39 7.45 8.11
C LYS A 8 -1.37 8.96 8.01
N GLY A 9 -2.50 9.60 8.31
CA GLY A 9 -2.64 11.04 8.32
C GLY A 9 -3.06 11.56 9.69
N VAL A 10 -2.94 12.87 9.87
CA VAL A 10 -3.44 13.58 11.04
C VAL A 10 -4.78 14.22 10.71
N PRO A 11 -5.60 14.59 11.72
CA PRO A 11 -6.94 15.13 11.46
C PRO A 11 -6.97 16.35 10.53
N SER A 12 -5.94 17.18 10.53
CA SER A 12 -5.89 18.39 9.71
C SER A 12 -5.85 18.12 8.21
N VAL A 13 -5.45 16.93 7.76
CA VAL A 13 -5.41 16.62 6.33
C VAL A 13 -6.66 15.90 5.84
N ARG A 14 -7.59 15.56 6.73
CA ARG A 14 -8.77 14.75 6.38
C ARG A 14 -9.55 15.29 5.19
N ASN A 15 -9.89 16.56 5.21
CA ASN A 15 -10.74 17.14 4.16
C ASN A 15 -10.01 17.20 2.83
N THR A 16 -8.75 17.60 2.82
CA THR A 16 -7.93 17.64 1.61
C THR A 16 -7.73 16.24 1.02
N ALA A 17 -7.46 15.27 1.86
CA ALA A 17 -7.27 13.89 1.44
C ALA A 17 -8.56 13.30 0.88
N THR A 18 -9.68 13.54 1.55
CA THR A 18 -10.98 13.07 1.09
C THR A 18 -11.35 13.66 -0.26
N GLU A 19 -11.14 14.97 -0.44
CA GLU A 19 -11.40 15.65 -1.70
C GLU A 19 -10.58 15.05 -2.84
N ARG A 20 -9.28 14.84 -2.61
CA ARG A 20 -8.42 14.22 -3.61
C ARG A 20 -8.87 12.79 -3.94
N PHE A 21 -9.22 12.02 -2.93
CA PHE A 21 -9.69 10.65 -3.12
C PHE A 21 -10.96 10.60 -3.96
N LEU A 22 -11.93 11.44 -3.65
CA LEU A 22 -13.19 11.48 -4.39
C LEU A 22 -12.98 11.95 -5.84
N LYS A 23 -12.04 12.84 -6.05
CA LYS A 23 -11.73 13.38 -7.38
C LYS A 23 -10.98 12.38 -8.25
N THR A 24 -10.04 11.62 -7.68
CA THR A 24 -9.15 10.72 -8.43
C THR A 24 -9.52 9.26 -8.29
N GLY A 25 -10.36 8.90 -7.33
CA GLY A 25 -10.65 7.51 -6.97
C GLY A 25 -9.52 6.83 -6.21
N GLY A 26 -8.45 7.55 -5.88
CA GLY A 26 -7.28 6.98 -5.24
C GLY A 26 -6.63 5.87 -6.06
N ARG A 27 -6.76 5.93 -7.39
CA ARG A 27 -6.29 4.88 -8.28
C ARG A 27 -4.76 4.82 -8.29
N PRO A 28 -4.18 3.61 -8.31
CA PRO A 28 -2.74 3.50 -8.51
C PRO A 28 -2.36 3.90 -9.94
N PRO A 29 -1.10 4.27 -10.17
CA PRO A 29 -0.58 4.46 -11.51
C PRO A 29 -0.81 3.24 -12.39
N GLU A 30 -0.90 3.46 -13.70
CA GLU A 30 -0.99 2.37 -14.66
C GLU A 30 0.22 1.44 -14.51
N GLY A 31 -0.01 0.13 -14.55
CA GLY A 31 1.02 -0.88 -14.33
C GLY A 31 1.04 -1.46 -12.91
N ILE A 32 0.21 -0.93 -12.02
CA ILE A 32 -0.03 -1.49 -10.70
C ILE A 32 -1.42 -2.10 -10.65
N LYS A 33 -1.50 -3.34 -10.20
CA LYS A 33 -2.78 -4.02 -9.95
C LYS A 33 -3.06 -3.96 -8.46
N MET A 34 -4.11 -3.23 -8.07
CA MET A 34 -4.54 -3.19 -6.67
C MET A 34 -5.41 -4.41 -6.38
N LEU A 35 -5.01 -5.22 -5.39
CA LEU A 35 -5.73 -6.42 -5.00
C LEU A 35 -6.79 -6.13 -3.95
N GLY A 36 -6.61 -5.11 -3.16
CA GLY A 36 -7.57 -4.68 -2.17
C GLY A 36 -7.11 -3.43 -1.44
N ARG A 37 -8.05 -2.72 -0.86
CA ARG A 37 -7.79 -1.53 -0.07
C ARG A 37 -8.84 -1.42 1.03
N TRP A 38 -8.38 -1.14 2.24
CA TRP A 38 -9.24 -1.04 3.41
C TRP A 38 -8.90 0.23 4.17
N HIS A 39 -9.94 0.89 4.66
CA HIS A 39 -9.82 2.10 5.47
C HIS A 39 -10.05 1.75 6.93
N ASP A 40 -9.18 2.22 7.81
CA ASP A 40 -9.33 1.99 9.25
C ASP A 40 -10.55 2.75 9.77
N ILE A 41 -11.34 2.08 10.59
CA ILE A 41 -12.53 2.70 11.16
C ILE A 41 -12.11 3.79 12.15
N GLY A 42 -12.60 5.01 11.92
CA GLY A 42 -12.39 6.13 12.84
C GLY A 42 -11.02 6.79 12.78
N LYS A 43 -10.21 6.44 11.78
CA LYS A 43 -8.86 7.01 11.61
C LYS A 43 -8.66 7.50 10.18
N ILE A 44 -7.61 8.32 10.00
CA ILE A 44 -7.19 8.79 8.68
C ILE A 44 -6.01 7.91 8.25
N SER A 45 -6.30 6.63 8.07
CA SER A 45 -5.29 5.62 7.79
C SER A 45 -5.93 4.42 7.10
N GLY A 46 -5.10 3.56 6.56
CA GLY A 46 -5.57 2.33 5.93
C GLY A 46 -4.44 1.52 5.34
N THR A 47 -4.82 0.46 4.65
CA THR A 47 -3.88 -0.50 4.07
C THR A 47 -4.37 -0.93 2.70
N ALA A 48 -3.44 -1.12 1.79
CA ALA A 48 -3.72 -1.71 0.48
C ALA A 48 -2.70 -2.79 0.17
N ILE A 49 -3.11 -3.74 -0.66
CA ILE A 49 -2.22 -4.75 -1.22
C ILE A 49 -2.25 -4.57 -2.74
N ALA A 50 -1.07 -4.48 -3.33
CA ALA A 50 -0.94 -4.23 -4.76
C ALA A 50 0.23 -5.02 -5.35
N GLU A 51 0.18 -5.20 -6.67
CA GLU A 51 1.14 -6.00 -7.40
C GLU A 51 1.70 -5.20 -8.57
N THR A 52 3.00 -5.23 -8.72
CA THR A 52 3.70 -4.71 -9.89
C THR A 52 5.09 -5.32 -9.98
N ASN A 53 5.64 -5.38 -11.18
CA ASN A 53 7.04 -5.78 -11.39
C ASN A 53 7.99 -4.57 -11.42
N ASP A 54 7.45 -3.37 -11.32
CA ASP A 54 8.24 -2.14 -11.37
C ASP A 54 8.14 -1.37 -10.04
N PRO A 55 9.16 -1.45 -9.19
CA PRO A 55 9.14 -0.75 -7.91
C PRO A 55 9.08 0.76 -8.04
N THR A 56 9.49 1.32 -9.18
CA THR A 56 9.39 2.77 -9.38
C THR A 56 7.95 3.25 -9.47
N LEU A 57 7.04 2.39 -9.93
CA LEU A 57 5.61 2.70 -9.95
C LEU A 57 5.06 2.79 -8.52
N MET A 58 5.54 1.96 -7.61
CA MET A 58 5.16 2.05 -6.20
C MET A 58 5.65 3.34 -5.57
N ALA A 59 6.88 3.74 -5.90
CA ALA A 59 7.42 5.03 -5.45
C ALA A 59 6.60 6.20 -5.99
N LYS A 60 6.20 6.12 -7.26
CA LYS A 60 5.35 7.15 -7.89
C LYS A 60 4.01 7.26 -7.16
N TRP A 61 3.39 6.14 -6.87
CA TRP A 61 2.12 6.13 -6.15
C TRP A 61 2.26 6.74 -4.75
N ALA A 62 3.30 6.37 -4.03
CA ALA A 62 3.58 6.96 -2.72
C ALA A 62 3.79 8.47 -2.80
N LEU A 63 4.53 8.93 -3.82
CA LEU A 63 4.77 10.37 -4.02
C LEU A 63 3.49 11.15 -4.32
N GLU A 64 2.49 10.52 -4.89
CA GLU A 64 1.19 11.17 -5.15
C GLU A 64 0.43 11.48 -3.85
N TRP A 65 0.78 10.82 -2.74
CA TRP A 65 0.05 10.94 -1.48
C TRP A 65 0.89 11.34 -0.28
N ASN A 66 2.23 11.23 -0.36
CA ASN A 66 3.07 11.46 0.82
C ASN A 66 3.21 12.92 1.23
N ASN A 67 2.59 13.84 0.50
CA ASN A 67 2.45 15.22 0.95
C ASN A 67 1.32 15.40 1.97
N LEU A 68 0.43 14.40 2.09
CA LEU A 68 -0.68 14.40 3.04
C LEU A 68 -0.53 13.33 4.11
N PHE A 69 0.05 12.19 3.75
CA PHE A 69 0.15 11.02 4.60
C PHE A 69 1.59 10.60 4.80
N GLU A 70 1.84 10.01 5.96
CA GLU A 70 3.01 9.17 6.14
C GLU A 70 2.73 7.85 5.42
N MET A 71 3.58 7.50 4.44
CA MET A 71 3.40 6.31 3.61
C MET A 71 4.42 5.25 3.99
N ASP A 72 3.96 4.02 4.09
CA ASP A 72 4.81 2.85 4.30
C ASP A 72 4.54 1.86 3.17
N VAL A 73 5.56 1.59 2.37
CA VAL A 73 5.46 0.66 1.23
C VAL A 73 6.54 -0.40 1.39
N ARG A 74 6.12 -1.65 1.51
CA ARG A 74 7.07 -2.74 1.71
C ARG A 74 6.74 -3.94 0.84
N PRO A 75 7.76 -4.63 0.29
CA PRO A 75 7.53 -5.88 -0.42
C PRO A 75 7.11 -6.96 0.56
N VAL A 76 6.22 -7.83 0.12
CA VAL A 76 5.72 -8.94 0.91
C VAL A 76 5.67 -10.20 0.05
N ILE A 77 5.64 -11.36 0.70
CA ILE A 77 5.46 -12.64 0.01
C ILE A 77 4.28 -13.38 0.63
N THR A 78 3.73 -14.31 -0.14
CA THR A 78 2.60 -15.12 0.29
C THR A 78 3.06 -16.31 1.15
N ASP A 79 2.11 -16.97 1.80
CA ASP A 79 2.38 -18.21 2.51
C ASP A 79 2.98 -19.28 1.59
N GLU A 80 2.50 -19.35 0.34
CA GLU A 80 3.01 -20.30 -0.65
C GLU A 80 4.48 -20.05 -0.97
N GLN A 81 4.90 -18.80 -0.98
CA GLN A 81 6.29 -18.43 -1.21
C GLN A 81 7.14 -18.59 0.04
N ALA A 82 6.60 -18.25 1.20
CA ALA A 82 7.32 -18.33 2.46
C ALA A 82 7.46 -19.76 3.00
N GLY A 83 6.45 -20.60 2.76
CA GLY A 83 6.39 -21.95 3.33
C GLY A 83 7.63 -22.81 3.06
N PRO A 84 8.10 -22.93 1.81
CA PRO A 84 9.30 -23.72 1.51
C PRO A 84 10.56 -23.21 2.22
N LEU A 85 10.67 -21.88 2.38
CA LEU A 85 11.80 -21.27 3.07
C LEU A 85 11.76 -21.60 4.57
N MET A 86 10.58 -21.52 5.16
CA MET A 86 10.38 -21.86 6.58
C MET A 86 10.65 -23.32 6.84
N ALA A 87 10.26 -24.22 5.92
CA ALA A 87 10.51 -25.62 6.02
C ALA A 87 12.02 -25.93 6.02
N GLN A 88 12.81 -25.22 5.19
CA GLN A 88 14.26 -25.36 5.19
C GLN A 88 14.87 -24.95 6.52
N ILE A 89 14.43 -23.82 7.07
CA ILE A 89 14.93 -23.31 8.35
C ILE A 89 14.58 -24.27 9.47
N GLY A 90 13.37 -24.83 9.47
CA GLY A 90 12.93 -25.77 10.49
C GLY A 90 13.68 -27.10 10.51
N LYS A 91 14.46 -27.43 9.47
CA LYS A 91 15.26 -28.63 9.38
C LYS A 91 16.69 -28.45 9.88
N GLN A 92 17.09 -27.25 10.20
CA GLN A 92 18.46 -26.94 10.65
C GLN A 92 18.67 -27.21 12.12
#